data_55a5375c3cd2f22188e6a781bd489e7a
#
_entry.id   55a5375c3cd2f22188e6a781bd489e7a
#
_cell.length_a   1.000
_cell.length_b   1.000
_cell.length_c   1.000
_cell.angle_alpha   90.00
_cell.angle_beta   90.00
_cell.angle_gamma   90.00
#
_symmetry.space_group_name_H-M   'P 1'
#
loop_
_entity.id
_entity.type
_entity.pdbx_description
1 polymer ?
#
loop_
_entity_poly.entity_id
_entity_poly.type
_entity_poly.pdbx_seq_one_letter_code
_entity_poly.pdbx_strand_id
1 'polypeptide(L)'
;MKKKTLKFLILSALVAGTFAFLPSADAAVQVNPIPNLPENFIKGADVSMLPELESLGAKFYDVDGKEMDELQIMKNHGIDWIRLRIWNDPKAGPGGGGNTDEARAIAMTKRAHALGLKVLIDFHYSDWWADPAKQFTPKAWENDTEDQLVQHVHDYTKQVVEDFQQAGCEPEMIQIGNEIKNGMLWPIGKLPSSDGDKAFSRLMDAGLKAVREADPDRS
;
A
#
# COMPACT_ATOMS: atom_id res chain seq x y z
N MET A 1 -55.80 51.04 59.14
CA MET A 1 -55.29 49.84 58.45
C MET A 1 -53.98 50.24 57.73
N LYS A 2 -52.84 49.83 58.26
CA LYS A 2 -51.53 50.16 57.64
C LYS A 2 -50.99 48.92 56.96
N LYS A 3 -50.87 48.98 55.62
CA LYS A 3 -50.25 47.91 54.81
C LYS A 3 -48.74 47.94 54.99
N LYS A 4 -48.16 46.88 55.54
CA LYS A 4 -46.70 46.69 55.59
C LYS A 4 -46.23 46.06 54.30
N THR A 5 -45.42 46.74 53.53
CA THR A 5 -44.78 46.25 52.33
C THR A 5 -43.49 45.55 52.73
N LEU A 6 -43.42 44.25 52.51
CA LEU A 6 -42.22 43.43 52.78
C LEU A 6 -41.32 43.51 51.53
N LYS A 7 -40.14 44.10 51.65
CA LYS A 7 -39.12 44.11 50.60
C LYS A 7 -38.27 42.86 50.73
N PHE A 8 -38.38 41.95 49.73
CA PHE A 8 -37.46 40.84 49.58
C PHE A 8 -36.14 41.37 48.92
N LEU A 9 -35.06 41.26 49.63
CA LEU A 9 -33.70 41.43 49.09
C LEU A 9 -33.26 40.06 48.52
N ILE A 10 -33.17 39.96 47.18
CA ILE A 10 -32.55 38.81 46.56
C ILE A 10 -31.03 39.08 46.47
N LEU A 11 -30.26 38.34 47.28
CA LEU A 11 -28.83 38.35 47.25
C LEU A 11 -28.34 37.36 46.19
N SER A 12 -28.03 37.81 44.99
CA SER A 12 -27.45 37.01 43.92
C SER A 12 -25.97 36.78 44.22
N ALA A 13 -25.61 35.62 44.72
CA ALA A 13 -24.21 35.19 44.83
C ALA A 13 -23.70 34.78 43.45
N LEU A 14 -22.85 35.61 42.86
CA LEU A 14 -22.12 35.31 41.63
C LEU A 14 -20.99 34.36 41.96
N VAL A 15 -21.17 33.05 41.73
CA VAL A 15 -20.08 32.05 41.81
C VAL A 15 -19.30 32.14 40.48
N ALA A 16 -18.20 32.90 40.52
CA ALA A 16 -17.23 32.88 39.44
C ALA A 16 -16.42 31.57 39.55
N GLY A 17 -16.89 30.54 38.83
CA GLY A 17 -16.12 29.34 38.66
C GLY A 17 -14.92 29.62 37.76
N THR A 18 -13.72 29.69 38.33
CA THR A 18 -12.48 29.62 37.57
C THR A 18 -12.32 28.22 37.03
N PHE A 19 -12.70 28.02 35.76
CA PHE A 19 -12.27 26.84 35.02
C PHE A 19 -10.75 26.93 34.86
N ALA A 20 -10.01 26.27 35.71
CA ALA A 20 -8.61 25.98 35.45
C ALA A 20 -8.57 25.04 34.24
N PHE A 21 -8.18 25.55 33.08
CA PHE A 21 -7.72 24.71 31.98
C PHE A 21 -6.46 24.00 32.48
N LEU A 22 -6.61 22.77 32.93
CA LEU A 22 -5.49 21.87 33.08
C LEU A 22 -4.97 21.63 31.65
N PRO A 23 -3.71 21.92 31.31
CA PRO A 23 -3.15 21.49 30.08
C PRO A 23 -3.29 19.95 30.06
N SER A 24 -3.97 19.41 29.06
CA SER A 24 -3.88 18.00 28.76
C SER A 24 -2.39 17.70 28.59
N ALA A 25 -1.81 16.99 29.53
CA ALA A 25 -0.50 16.41 29.30
C ALA A 25 -0.69 15.44 28.14
N ASP A 26 -0.31 15.83 26.93
CA ASP A 26 -0.10 14.88 25.84
C ASP A 26 0.95 13.90 26.38
N ALA A 27 0.48 12.74 26.84
CA ALA A 27 1.35 11.66 27.21
C ALA A 27 2.03 11.20 25.91
N ALA A 28 3.19 11.76 25.63
CA ALA A 28 4.00 11.32 24.51
C ALA A 28 4.22 9.80 24.66
N VAL A 29 3.71 9.04 23.70
CA VAL A 29 3.95 7.60 23.67
C VAL A 29 5.44 7.40 23.47
N GLN A 30 6.14 7.00 24.53
CA GLN A 30 7.54 6.62 24.43
C GLN A 30 7.63 5.17 23.96
N VAL A 31 8.15 4.99 22.74
CA VAL A 31 8.48 3.68 22.21
C VAL A 31 9.99 3.48 22.35
N ASN A 32 10.37 2.45 23.11
CA ASN A 32 11.78 2.09 23.22
C ASN A 32 12.28 1.48 21.93
N PRO A 33 13.52 1.77 21.50
CA PRO A 33 14.10 1.10 20.35
C PRO A 33 14.15 -0.42 20.55
N ILE A 34 13.88 -1.18 19.49
CA ILE A 34 14.03 -2.63 19.50
C ILE A 34 15.52 -2.94 19.57
N PRO A 35 16.02 -3.60 20.63
CA PRO A 35 17.44 -3.91 20.75
C PRO A 35 17.86 -4.95 19.72
N ASN A 36 19.07 -4.80 19.19
CA ASN A 36 19.67 -5.74 18.24
C ASN A 36 18.90 -5.90 16.90
N LEU A 37 18.15 -4.88 16.49
CA LEU A 37 17.54 -4.89 15.16
C LEU A 37 18.65 -4.92 14.11
N PRO A 38 18.66 -5.88 13.16
CA PRO A 38 19.65 -5.91 12.08
C PRO A 38 19.64 -4.60 11.28
N GLU A 39 20.80 -4.13 10.84
CA GLU A 39 20.89 -2.90 10.03
C GLU A 39 20.09 -2.98 8.71
N ASN A 40 19.97 -4.18 8.15
CA ASN A 40 19.22 -4.46 6.94
C ASN A 40 17.76 -4.85 7.18
N PHE A 41 17.23 -4.66 8.41
CA PHE A 41 15.81 -4.91 8.68
C PHE A 41 14.94 -3.96 7.87
N ILE A 42 14.04 -4.52 7.05
CA ILE A 42 13.14 -3.76 6.17
C ILE A 42 12.10 -3.01 7.00
N LYS A 43 12.08 -1.70 6.85
CA LYS A 43 11.07 -0.80 7.40
C LYS A 43 10.35 -0.15 6.23
N GLY A 44 9.18 -0.66 5.90
CA GLY A 44 8.48 -0.26 4.69
C GLY A 44 7.01 0.03 4.87
N ALA A 45 6.43 0.68 3.86
CA ALA A 45 5.01 0.95 3.77
C ALA A 45 4.51 0.82 2.33
N ASP A 46 3.24 0.39 2.16
CA ASP A 46 2.57 0.43 0.86
C ASP A 46 2.05 1.84 0.59
N VAL A 47 2.52 2.45 -0.48
CA VAL A 47 2.17 3.81 -0.90
C VAL A 47 1.53 3.84 -2.29
N SER A 48 0.99 2.73 -2.74
CA SER A 48 0.42 2.59 -4.09
C SER A 48 -0.69 3.60 -4.39
N MET A 49 -1.40 4.08 -3.37
CA MET A 49 -2.45 5.09 -3.53
C MET A 49 -1.94 6.54 -3.61
N LEU A 50 -0.67 6.78 -3.30
CA LEU A 50 -0.12 8.13 -3.17
C LEU A 50 -0.35 9.00 -4.42
N PRO A 51 -0.09 8.53 -5.66
CA PRO A 51 -0.34 9.34 -6.85
C PRO A 51 -1.80 9.76 -7.03
N GLU A 52 -2.75 8.91 -6.64
CA GLU A 52 -4.17 9.25 -6.69
C GLU A 52 -4.53 10.30 -5.65
N LEU A 53 -4.07 10.15 -4.41
CA LEU A 53 -4.30 11.13 -3.34
C LEU A 53 -3.75 12.50 -3.73
N GLU A 54 -2.53 12.57 -4.27
CA GLU A 54 -1.92 13.80 -4.76
C GLU A 54 -2.72 14.43 -5.91
N SER A 55 -3.22 13.62 -6.84
CA SER A 55 -4.06 14.10 -7.94
C SER A 55 -5.39 14.71 -7.47
N LEU A 56 -5.87 14.27 -6.29
CA LEU A 56 -7.05 14.82 -5.62
C LEU A 56 -6.72 16.03 -4.72
N GLY A 57 -5.46 16.48 -4.71
CA GLY A 57 -5.01 17.66 -3.95
C GLY A 57 -4.62 17.37 -2.50
N ALA A 58 -4.39 16.11 -2.13
CA ALA A 58 -3.87 15.78 -0.81
C ALA A 58 -2.50 16.43 -0.60
N LYS A 59 -2.29 16.94 0.61
CA LYS A 59 -1.03 17.51 1.06
C LYS A 59 -0.58 16.79 2.32
N PHE A 60 0.72 16.61 2.44
CA PHE A 60 1.33 15.90 3.54
C PHE A 60 2.21 16.85 4.34
N TYR A 61 2.25 16.66 5.65
CA TYR A 61 2.95 17.53 6.57
C TYR A 61 3.80 16.70 7.52
N ASP A 62 5.05 17.12 7.71
CA ASP A 62 5.90 16.53 8.73
C ASP A 62 5.43 16.96 10.13
N VAL A 63 5.98 16.33 11.18
CA VAL A 63 5.59 16.55 12.59
C VAL A 63 5.75 18.01 13.04
N ASP A 64 6.59 18.78 12.37
CA ASP A 64 6.77 20.23 12.60
C ASP A 64 5.73 21.11 11.87
N GLY A 65 4.78 20.49 11.16
CA GLY A 65 3.76 21.17 10.38
C GLY A 65 4.21 21.69 9.02
N LYS A 66 5.41 21.34 8.57
CA LYS A 66 5.93 21.73 7.26
C LYS A 66 5.37 20.82 6.17
N GLU A 67 4.77 21.43 5.14
CA GLU A 67 4.34 20.71 3.94
C GLU A 67 5.56 20.12 3.20
N MET A 68 5.52 18.82 2.92
CA MET A 68 6.61 18.10 2.28
C MET A 68 6.08 16.91 1.48
N ASP A 69 6.91 16.40 0.58
CA ASP A 69 6.68 15.12 -0.13
C ASP A 69 6.51 13.96 0.87
N GLU A 70 5.46 13.13 0.71
CA GLU A 70 5.16 12.02 1.62
C GLU A 70 6.31 11.01 1.71
N LEU A 71 6.96 10.67 0.58
CA LEU A 71 8.09 9.75 0.60
C LEU A 71 9.30 10.34 1.34
N GLN A 72 9.48 11.66 1.25
CA GLN A 72 10.53 12.35 2.01
C GLN A 72 10.22 12.36 3.51
N ILE A 73 8.95 12.56 3.90
CA ILE A 73 8.51 12.46 5.31
C ILE A 73 8.80 11.05 5.82
N MET A 74 8.35 10.03 5.10
CA MET A 74 8.59 8.63 5.46
C MET A 74 10.08 8.33 5.65
N LYS A 75 10.93 8.78 4.71
CA LYS A 75 12.39 8.62 4.82
C LYS A 75 12.96 9.32 6.05
N ASN A 76 12.54 10.55 6.33
CA ASN A 76 12.99 11.31 7.50
C ASN A 76 12.67 10.58 8.81
N HIS A 77 11.60 9.79 8.83
CA HIS A 77 11.16 8.99 9.98
C HIS A 77 11.61 7.51 9.93
N GLY A 78 12.59 7.19 9.08
CA GLY A 78 13.29 5.91 9.13
C GLY A 78 12.69 4.80 8.28
N ILE A 79 11.74 5.10 7.39
CA ILE A 79 11.31 4.18 6.34
C ILE A 79 12.44 4.09 5.31
N ASP A 80 12.78 2.88 4.89
CA ASP A 80 13.82 2.59 3.91
C ASP A 80 13.30 1.82 2.68
N TRP A 81 12.05 1.32 2.75
CA TRP A 81 11.39 0.62 1.66
C TRP A 81 9.99 1.14 1.41
N ILE A 82 9.57 1.12 0.14
CA ILE A 82 8.16 1.25 -0.23
C ILE A 82 7.68 0.03 -0.99
N ARG A 83 6.41 -0.28 -0.85
CA ARG A 83 5.73 -1.32 -1.63
C ARG A 83 4.78 -0.66 -2.61
N LEU A 84 4.80 -1.14 -3.85
CA LEU A 84 3.92 -0.69 -4.92
C LEU A 84 3.26 -1.91 -5.55
N ARG A 85 1.93 -1.97 -5.52
CA ARG A 85 1.18 -3.01 -6.24
C ARG A 85 1.02 -2.62 -7.71
N ILE A 86 0.92 -3.63 -8.56
CA ILE A 86 0.59 -3.47 -9.97
C ILE A 86 -0.68 -4.27 -10.30
N TRP A 87 -1.65 -3.59 -10.91
CA TRP A 87 -2.82 -4.17 -11.53
C TRP A 87 -2.64 -4.22 -13.04
N ASN A 88 -3.18 -5.26 -13.69
CA ASN A 88 -3.00 -5.47 -15.13
C ASN A 88 -3.67 -4.36 -15.96
N ASP A 89 -4.96 -4.14 -15.75
CA ASP A 89 -5.69 -3.01 -16.33
C ASP A 89 -6.68 -2.42 -15.32
N PRO A 90 -6.26 -1.46 -14.49
CA PRO A 90 -7.15 -0.88 -13.49
C PRO A 90 -8.38 -0.18 -14.07
N LYS A 91 -8.39 0.17 -15.38
CA LYS A 91 -9.54 0.75 -16.07
C LYS A 91 -10.64 -0.28 -16.36
N ALA A 92 -10.27 -1.56 -16.45
CA ALA A 92 -11.22 -2.66 -16.58
C ALA A 92 -11.88 -3.03 -15.24
N GLY A 93 -11.31 -2.61 -14.12
CA GLY A 93 -11.83 -2.85 -12.77
C GLY A 93 -12.91 -1.84 -12.37
N PRO A 94 -13.50 -2.01 -11.16
CA PRO A 94 -14.57 -1.14 -10.65
C PRO A 94 -14.09 0.27 -10.25
N GLY A 95 -12.80 0.56 -10.38
CA GLY A 95 -12.20 1.85 -10.03
C GLY A 95 -11.84 2.00 -8.55
N GLY A 96 -11.06 3.02 -8.23
CA GLY A 96 -10.55 3.32 -6.89
C GLY A 96 -9.33 2.49 -6.51
N GLY A 97 -8.85 2.71 -5.29
CA GLY A 97 -7.69 1.97 -4.76
C GLY A 97 -6.35 2.36 -5.35
N GLY A 98 -6.24 3.57 -5.93
CA GLY A 98 -5.00 4.10 -6.48
C GLY A 98 -4.80 3.82 -7.96
N ASN A 99 -5.59 2.96 -8.58
CA ASN A 99 -5.49 2.60 -10.00
C ASN A 99 -4.04 2.39 -10.46
N THR A 100 -3.26 1.67 -9.67
CA THR A 100 -1.83 1.50 -9.87
C THR A 100 -1.57 0.52 -11.01
N ASP A 101 -1.23 1.05 -12.15
CA ASP A 101 -0.70 0.30 -13.28
C ASP A 101 0.84 0.34 -13.30
N GLU A 102 1.42 -0.35 -14.27
CA GLU A 102 2.87 -0.39 -14.48
C GLU A 102 3.48 1.00 -14.64
N ALA A 103 2.87 1.88 -15.45
CA ALA A 103 3.40 3.21 -15.71
C ALA A 103 3.48 4.06 -14.43
N ARG A 104 2.47 3.99 -13.56
CA ARG A 104 2.47 4.63 -12.24
C ARG A 104 3.52 4.02 -11.32
N ALA A 105 3.65 2.70 -11.32
CA ALA A 105 4.65 2.01 -10.51
C ALA A 105 6.07 2.39 -10.92
N ILE A 106 6.38 2.48 -12.22
CA ILE A 106 7.67 2.96 -12.74
C ILE A 106 7.93 4.40 -12.29
N ALA A 107 6.95 5.30 -12.43
CA ALA A 107 7.11 6.70 -12.02
C ALA A 107 7.37 6.82 -10.50
N MET A 108 6.65 6.07 -9.69
CA MET A 108 6.83 6.04 -8.24
C MET A 108 8.17 5.42 -7.83
N THR A 109 8.62 4.38 -8.52
CA THR A 109 9.93 3.76 -8.27
C THR A 109 11.06 4.74 -8.54
N LYS A 110 11.03 5.48 -9.65
CA LYS A 110 12.00 6.55 -9.92
C LYS A 110 12.03 7.61 -8.83
N ARG A 111 10.85 8.04 -8.35
CA ARG A 111 10.72 9.01 -7.26
C ARG A 111 11.30 8.47 -5.95
N ALA A 112 11.04 7.20 -5.62
CA ALA A 112 11.59 6.54 -4.44
C ALA A 112 13.11 6.42 -4.50
N HIS A 113 13.64 5.96 -5.62
CA HIS A 113 15.09 5.81 -5.85
C HIS A 113 15.82 7.17 -5.78
N ALA A 114 15.22 8.26 -6.28
CA ALA A 114 15.78 9.60 -6.13
C ALA A 114 15.96 10.03 -4.67
N LEU A 115 15.17 9.46 -3.77
CA LEU A 115 15.28 9.63 -2.33
C LEU A 115 16.15 8.57 -1.65
N GLY A 116 16.65 7.57 -2.39
CA GLY A 116 17.40 6.43 -1.84
C GLY A 116 16.54 5.46 -1.04
N LEU A 117 15.24 5.39 -1.32
CA LEU A 117 14.34 4.34 -0.84
C LEU A 117 14.42 3.14 -1.77
N LYS A 118 14.30 1.95 -1.21
CA LYS A 118 14.18 0.69 -1.96
C LYS A 118 12.71 0.38 -2.26
N VAL A 119 12.48 -0.44 -3.29
CA VAL A 119 11.13 -0.72 -3.78
C VAL A 119 10.86 -2.21 -3.86
N LEU A 120 9.70 -2.62 -3.35
CA LEU A 120 9.07 -3.90 -3.58
C LEU A 120 7.91 -3.71 -4.55
N ILE A 121 7.91 -4.42 -5.67
CA ILE A 121 6.77 -4.50 -6.59
C ILE A 121 5.94 -5.74 -6.27
N ASP A 122 4.62 -5.54 -6.16
CA ASP A 122 3.65 -6.59 -5.88
C ASP A 122 2.71 -6.78 -7.07
N PHE A 123 2.84 -7.92 -7.75
CA PHE A 123 1.96 -8.31 -8.85
C PHE A 123 0.65 -8.88 -8.30
N HIS A 124 -0.47 -8.19 -8.52
CA HIS A 124 -1.80 -8.72 -8.16
C HIS A 124 -2.31 -9.76 -9.17
N TYR A 125 -1.86 -9.71 -10.43
CA TYR A 125 -2.41 -10.50 -11.54
C TYR A 125 -3.94 -10.39 -11.63
N SER A 126 -4.42 -9.19 -11.48
CA SER A 126 -5.83 -8.82 -11.52
C SER A 126 -5.96 -7.38 -11.98
N ASP A 127 -7.12 -6.98 -12.49
CA ASP A 127 -7.42 -5.61 -12.87
C ASP A 127 -7.81 -4.74 -11.66
N TRP A 128 -7.92 -5.36 -10.49
CA TRP A 128 -8.28 -4.70 -9.24
C TRP A 128 -7.73 -5.48 -8.05
N TRP A 129 -8.23 -5.18 -6.84
CA TRP A 129 -7.81 -5.84 -5.62
C TRP A 129 -7.89 -7.37 -5.71
N ALA A 130 -6.76 -8.04 -5.54
CA ALA A 130 -6.67 -9.45 -5.26
C ALA A 130 -6.49 -9.63 -3.74
N ASP A 131 -7.33 -10.47 -3.13
CA ASP A 131 -7.29 -10.79 -1.70
C ASP A 131 -7.78 -12.22 -1.44
N PRO A 132 -7.75 -12.72 -0.20
CA PRO A 132 -8.13 -14.10 0.08
C PRO A 132 -9.59 -14.46 -0.26
N ALA A 133 -10.47 -13.47 -0.48
CA ALA A 133 -11.86 -13.69 -0.86
C ALA A 133 -12.10 -13.53 -2.37
N LYS A 134 -11.15 -12.93 -3.10
CA LYS A 134 -11.25 -12.68 -4.53
C LYS A 134 -9.88 -12.62 -5.20
N GLN A 135 -9.69 -13.44 -6.20
CA GLN A 135 -8.48 -13.54 -7.02
C GLN A 135 -8.91 -13.59 -8.49
N PHE A 136 -9.58 -12.51 -8.93
CA PHE A 136 -10.16 -12.48 -10.27
C PHE A 136 -9.06 -12.44 -11.33
N THR A 137 -9.18 -13.34 -12.31
CA THR A 137 -8.37 -13.29 -13.51
C THR A 137 -8.62 -11.96 -14.25
N PRO A 138 -7.56 -11.29 -14.76
CA PRO A 138 -7.74 -10.10 -15.58
C PRO A 138 -8.70 -10.31 -16.74
N LYS A 139 -9.46 -9.28 -17.07
CA LYS A 139 -10.45 -9.34 -18.16
C LYS A 139 -9.85 -9.82 -19.49
N ALA A 140 -8.62 -9.40 -19.76
CA ALA A 140 -7.90 -9.80 -20.97
C ALA A 140 -7.60 -11.31 -21.04
N TRP A 141 -7.57 -12.01 -19.88
CA TRP A 141 -7.20 -13.43 -19.75
C TRP A 141 -8.37 -14.32 -19.30
N GLU A 142 -9.58 -13.77 -19.17
CA GLU A 142 -10.73 -14.48 -18.56
C GLU A 142 -11.16 -15.76 -19.31
N ASN A 143 -10.82 -15.88 -20.61
CA ASN A 143 -11.15 -17.03 -21.45
C ASN A 143 -9.95 -17.96 -21.70
N ASP A 144 -8.83 -17.73 -21.03
CA ASP A 144 -7.64 -18.54 -21.19
C ASP A 144 -7.83 -19.97 -20.67
N THR A 145 -7.20 -20.90 -21.35
CA THR A 145 -6.90 -22.22 -20.79
C THR A 145 -5.79 -22.10 -19.73
N GLU A 146 -5.60 -23.15 -18.93
CA GLU A 146 -4.51 -23.16 -17.95
C GLU A 146 -3.14 -22.88 -18.58
N ASP A 147 -2.83 -23.53 -19.71
CA ASP A 147 -1.55 -23.34 -20.40
C ASP A 147 -1.37 -21.91 -20.92
N GLN A 148 -2.43 -21.31 -21.45
CA GLN A 148 -2.40 -19.89 -21.88
C GLN A 148 -2.21 -18.96 -20.70
N LEU A 149 -2.88 -19.22 -19.59
CA LEU A 149 -2.77 -18.38 -18.38
C LEU A 149 -1.37 -18.46 -17.77
N VAL A 150 -0.76 -19.66 -17.73
CA VAL A 150 0.63 -19.85 -17.32
C VAL A 150 1.58 -19.04 -18.21
N GLN A 151 1.37 -19.08 -19.53
CA GLN A 151 2.19 -18.30 -20.46
C GLN A 151 1.99 -16.78 -20.28
N HIS A 152 0.75 -16.31 -20.10
CA HIS A 152 0.47 -14.89 -19.84
C HIS A 152 1.10 -14.40 -18.53
N VAL A 153 1.05 -15.18 -17.45
CA VAL A 153 1.75 -14.82 -16.19
C VAL A 153 3.25 -14.68 -16.44
N HIS A 154 3.85 -15.63 -17.16
CA HIS A 154 5.27 -15.56 -17.49
C HIS A 154 5.60 -14.30 -18.31
N ASP A 155 4.93 -14.12 -19.46
CA ASP A 155 5.28 -13.07 -20.41
C ASP A 155 5.00 -11.67 -19.84
N TYR A 156 3.87 -11.49 -19.13
CA TYR A 156 3.55 -10.23 -18.46
C TYR A 156 4.57 -9.89 -17.38
N THR A 157 4.91 -10.85 -16.53
CA THR A 157 5.90 -10.62 -15.46
C THR A 157 7.24 -10.25 -16.05
N LYS A 158 7.70 -11.00 -17.07
CA LYS A 158 8.97 -10.74 -17.74
C LYS A 158 8.99 -9.35 -18.36
N GLN A 159 7.95 -8.99 -19.12
CA GLN A 159 7.84 -7.69 -19.77
C GLN A 159 7.90 -6.54 -18.77
N VAL A 160 7.13 -6.62 -17.67
CA VAL A 160 7.12 -5.57 -16.64
C VAL A 160 8.51 -5.42 -16.00
N VAL A 161 9.20 -6.52 -15.69
CA VAL A 161 10.56 -6.44 -15.12
C VAL A 161 11.53 -5.78 -16.11
N GLU A 162 11.47 -6.17 -17.40
CA GLU A 162 12.29 -5.57 -18.45
C GLU A 162 11.99 -4.08 -18.63
N ASP A 163 10.74 -3.65 -18.51
CA ASP A 163 10.34 -2.25 -18.61
C ASP A 163 10.86 -1.40 -17.44
N PHE A 164 10.92 -1.94 -16.23
CA PHE A 164 11.61 -1.29 -15.11
C PHE A 164 13.12 -1.14 -15.37
N GLN A 165 13.78 -2.16 -15.93
CA GLN A 165 15.21 -2.12 -16.32
C GLN A 165 15.44 -1.05 -17.40
N GLN A 166 14.63 -1.05 -18.46
CA GLN A 166 14.72 -0.05 -19.53
C GLN A 166 14.48 1.37 -19.01
N ALA A 167 13.62 1.51 -18.01
CA ALA A 167 13.34 2.78 -17.35
C ALA A 167 14.48 3.23 -16.40
N GLY A 168 15.49 2.37 -16.14
CA GLY A 168 16.60 2.65 -15.23
C GLY A 168 16.18 2.76 -13.78
N CYS A 169 15.14 2.01 -13.37
CA CYS A 169 14.62 2.03 -12.00
C CYS A 169 14.18 0.63 -11.54
N GLU A 170 15.09 -0.31 -11.61
CA GLU A 170 14.83 -1.69 -11.24
C GLU A 170 14.47 -1.84 -9.76
N PRO A 171 13.34 -2.50 -9.41
CA PRO A 171 12.95 -2.70 -8.02
C PRO A 171 13.86 -3.72 -7.33
N GLU A 172 14.15 -3.55 -6.05
CA GLU A 172 14.99 -4.47 -5.28
C GLU A 172 14.29 -5.77 -4.90
N MET A 173 12.95 -5.79 -4.89
CA MET A 173 12.17 -6.98 -4.55
C MET A 173 10.93 -7.10 -5.43
N ILE A 174 10.57 -8.33 -5.77
CA ILE A 174 9.37 -8.64 -6.54
C ILE A 174 8.55 -9.71 -5.80
N GLN A 175 7.26 -9.43 -5.65
CA GLN A 175 6.29 -10.35 -5.07
C GLN A 175 5.39 -10.89 -6.18
N ILE A 176 5.31 -12.21 -6.30
CA ILE A 176 4.46 -12.91 -7.25
C ILE A 176 3.13 -13.24 -6.56
N GLY A 177 2.10 -12.48 -6.92
CA GLY A 177 0.76 -12.61 -6.35
C GLY A 177 0.58 -11.93 -5.00
N ASN A 178 -0.63 -11.41 -4.76
CA ASN A 178 -1.03 -10.78 -3.51
C ASN A 178 -2.01 -11.67 -2.74
N GLU A 179 -1.73 -11.89 -1.45
CA GLU A 179 -2.61 -12.62 -0.51
C GLU A 179 -3.10 -14.00 -1.01
N ILE A 180 -2.22 -14.76 -1.63
CA ILE A 180 -2.48 -15.98 -2.39
C ILE A 180 -2.75 -17.25 -1.56
N LYS A 181 -3.08 -17.14 -0.28
CA LYS A 181 -3.34 -18.31 0.57
C LYS A 181 -4.48 -19.21 0.06
N ASN A 182 -5.39 -18.67 -0.72
CA ASN A 182 -6.48 -19.40 -1.39
C ASN A 182 -6.25 -19.52 -2.90
N GLY A 183 -5.00 -19.40 -3.34
CA GLY A 183 -4.60 -19.42 -4.74
C GLY A 183 -4.63 -18.05 -5.39
N MET A 184 -4.45 -18.01 -6.71
CA MET A 184 -4.46 -16.82 -7.56
C MET A 184 -5.17 -17.12 -8.88
N LEU A 185 -5.59 -16.08 -9.63
CA LEU A 185 -6.16 -16.23 -10.98
C LEU A 185 -7.29 -17.26 -11.03
N TRP A 186 -8.33 -17.03 -10.22
CA TRP A 186 -9.48 -17.94 -10.15
C TRP A 186 -10.30 -17.95 -11.43
N PRO A 187 -10.91 -19.12 -11.80
CA PRO A 187 -10.99 -20.38 -11.03
C PRO A 187 -9.77 -21.30 -11.16
N ILE A 188 -8.87 -21.09 -12.14
CA ILE A 188 -7.81 -22.02 -12.53
C ILE A 188 -6.82 -22.28 -11.39
N GLY A 189 -6.23 -21.23 -10.81
CA GLY A 189 -5.25 -21.36 -9.72
C GLY A 189 -5.87 -21.29 -8.31
N LYS A 190 -7.16 -21.62 -8.14
CA LYS A 190 -7.84 -21.59 -6.85
C LYS A 190 -7.41 -22.76 -5.95
N LEU A 191 -7.20 -22.47 -4.65
CA LEU A 191 -6.84 -23.48 -3.64
C LEU A 191 -7.97 -23.69 -2.61
N PRO A 192 -8.14 -24.93 -2.06
CA PRO A 192 -7.55 -26.15 -2.57
C PRO A 192 -8.18 -26.57 -3.90
N SER A 193 -7.44 -27.29 -4.74
CA SER A 193 -7.93 -27.77 -6.02
C SER A 193 -8.03 -29.30 -6.08
N SER A 194 -8.85 -29.83 -7.02
CA SER A 194 -9.02 -31.26 -7.23
C SER A 194 -7.82 -31.94 -7.91
N ASP A 195 -6.94 -31.15 -8.51
CA ASP A 195 -5.73 -31.62 -9.21
C ASP A 195 -4.48 -31.68 -8.32
N GLY A 196 -4.64 -31.47 -7.00
CA GLY A 196 -3.54 -31.42 -6.04
C GLY A 196 -2.71 -30.14 -6.16
N ASP A 197 -3.38 -29.02 -6.43
CA ASP A 197 -2.82 -27.67 -6.48
C ASP A 197 -1.76 -27.45 -7.59
N LYS A 198 -1.78 -28.28 -8.64
CA LYS A 198 -0.82 -28.23 -9.75
C LYS A 198 -0.92 -26.94 -10.57
N ALA A 199 -2.15 -26.51 -10.89
CA ALA A 199 -2.36 -25.29 -11.66
C ALA A 199 -1.79 -24.08 -10.92
N PHE A 200 -2.05 -23.94 -9.61
CA PHE A 200 -1.46 -22.89 -8.78
C PHE A 200 0.07 -22.91 -8.80
N SER A 201 0.66 -24.11 -8.62
CA SER A 201 2.12 -24.27 -8.65
C SER A 201 2.73 -23.83 -9.99
N ARG A 202 2.10 -24.21 -11.10
CA ARG A 202 2.53 -23.79 -12.45
C ARG A 202 2.47 -22.27 -12.64
N LEU A 203 1.42 -21.63 -12.17
CA LEU A 203 1.28 -20.16 -12.22
C LEU A 203 2.37 -19.46 -11.40
N MET A 204 2.63 -19.94 -10.19
CA MET A 204 3.71 -19.43 -9.34
C MET A 204 5.08 -19.61 -10.00
N ASP A 205 5.37 -20.82 -10.50
CA ASP A 205 6.63 -21.11 -11.18
C ASP A 205 6.83 -20.24 -12.42
N ALA A 206 5.77 -19.96 -13.17
CA ALA A 206 5.81 -19.10 -14.35
C ALA A 206 6.27 -17.67 -13.99
N GLY A 207 5.67 -17.07 -12.96
CA GLY A 207 6.08 -15.75 -12.49
C GLY A 207 7.51 -15.71 -11.95
N LEU A 208 7.87 -16.67 -11.11
CA LEU A 208 9.23 -16.78 -10.55
C LEU A 208 10.29 -16.99 -11.64
N LYS A 209 9.99 -17.82 -12.64
CA LYS A 209 10.87 -18.08 -13.78
C LYS A 209 11.05 -16.82 -14.62
N ALA A 210 9.96 -16.11 -14.89
CA ALA A 210 9.98 -14.87 -15.65
C ALA A 210 10.90 -13.80 -15.04
N VAL A 211 10.83 -13.63 -13.71
CA VAL A 211 11.73 -12.71 -12.98
C VAL A 211 13.20 -13.10 -13.17
N ARG A 212 13.54 -14.40 -13.02
CA ARG A 212 14.92 -14.88 -13.18
C ARG A 212 15.42 -14.80 -14.62
N GLU A 213 14.53 -14.92 -15.60
CA GLU A 213 14.91 -14.77 -17.03
C GLU A 213 15.13 -13.31 -17.40
N ALA A 214 14.32 -12.39 -16.84
CA ALA A 214 14.50 -10.96 -17.07
C ALA A 214 15.72 -10.40 -16.33
N ASP A 215 16.04 -10.94 -15.15
CA ASP A 215 17.18 -10.51 -14.32
C ASP A 215 17.91 -11.75 -13.76
N PRO A 216 18.84 -12.34 -14.56
CA PRO A 216 19.59 -13.52 -14.16
C PRO A 216 20.53 -13.30 -12.97
N ASP A 217 20.95 -12.07 -12.73
CA ASP A 217 21.88 -11.70 -11.65
C ASP A 217 21.17 -11.42 -10.32
N ARG A 218 19.84 -11.42 -10.31
CA ARG A 218 19.03 -11.23 -9.10
C ARG A 218 19.18 -12.42 -8.15
N SER A 219 19.66 -12.16 -6.95
CA SER A 219 19.85 -13.13 -5.87
C SER A 219 18.59 -13.35 -5.03
#